data_3795ac8ca3cdf638ce5dfbfe990eab25
#
_entry.id   3795ac8ca3cdf638ce5dfbfe990eab25
#
_cell.length_a   1.000
_cell.length_b   1.000
_cell.length_c   1.000
_cell.angle_alpha   90.00
_cell.angle_beta   90.00
_cell.angle_gamma   90.00
#
_symmetry.space_group_name_H-M   'P 1'
#
loop_
_entity.id
_entity.type
_entity.pdbx_description
1 polymer ?
#
loop_
_entity_poly.entity_id
_entity_poly.type
_entity_poly.pdbx_seq_one_letter_code
_entity_poly.pdbx_strand_id
1 'polypeptide(L)'
;MRAIHRWIREGQQPQVNMLCFIGSIGAALTKPVFSHRCTPEGKDLNRCFRSPFEGQEGAIAQAMLHELHHAQPEALIDLHNTSGRSPAYGVTTLNRETHEILTGVFCDHLIVTDLRLGTLMEATEYDWPTVTIEAGWAKDPNADELAFRGFTRYAMAENFSDISSPVPALHHPIRVELQEGATVAYNGGPVSEVDLTLPS
;
A
#
# COMPACT_ATOMS: atom_id res chain seq x y z
N MET A 1 -3.41 8.55 -5.45
CA MET A 1 -3.96 9.38 -6.54
C MET A 1 -3.75 10.87 -6.32
N ARG A 2 -4.19 11.48 -5.20
CA ARG A 2 -4.02 12.93 -4.94
C ARG A 2 -2.56 13.37 -4.97
N ALA A 3 -1.64 12.57 -4.44
CA ALA A 3 -0.20 12.82 -4.46
C ALA A 3 0.35 12.91 -5.90
N ILE A 4 0.03 11.93 -6.74
CA ILE A 4 0.47 11.91 -8.15
C ILE A 4 -0.13 13.10 -8.93
N HIS A 5 -1.43 13.39 -8.74
CA HIS A 5 -2.08 14.51 -9.39
C HIS A 5 -1.46 15.86 -8.98
N ARG A 6 -1.13 16.04 -7.70
CA ARG A 6 -0.42 17.22 -7.20
C ARG A 6 0.96 17.33 -7.86
N TRP A 7 1.71 16.25 -7.94
CA TRP A 7 3.05 16.19 -8.51
C TRP A 7 3.06 16.60 -9.99
N ILE A 8 2.12 16.07 -10.78
CA ILE A 8 1.94 16.44 -12.19
C ILE A 8 1.56 17.92 -12.33
N ARG A 9 0.64 18.42 -11.50
CA ARG A 9 0.20 19.81 -11.52
C ARG A 9 1.32 20.79 -11.17
N GLU A 10 2.26 20.39 -10.32
CA GLU A 10 3.44 21.18 -9.96
C GLU A 10 4.53 21.13 -11.05
N GLY A 11 4.30 20.39 -12.15
CA GLY A 11 5.22 20.30 -13.28
C GLY A 11 6.53 19.57 -12.97
N GLN A 12 6.57 18.77 -11.93
CA GLN A 12 7.76 18.01 -11.57
C GLN A 12 8.01 16.87 -12.56
N GLN A 13 9.27 16.57 -12.83
CA GLN A 13 9.70 15.48 -13.68
C GLN A 13 10.52 14.47 -12.87
N PRO A 14 10.33 13.16 -13.05
CA PRO A 14 11.13 12.18 -12.34
C PRO A 14 12.58 12.17 -12.85
N GLN A 15 13.52 11.87 -11.96
CA GLN A 15 14.93 11.66 -12.32
C GLN A 15 15.18 10.24 -12.85
N VAL A 16 14.21 9.34 -12.64
CA VAL A 16 14.28 7.94 -13.04
C VAL A 16 13.10 7.57 -13.96
N ASN A 17 13.23 6.49 -14.71
CA ASN A 17 12.11 5.94 -15.45
C ASN A 17 11.07 5.40 -14.48
N MET A 18 9.82 5.84 -14.62
CA MET A 18 8.74 5.42 -13.74
C MET A 18 7.58 4.82 -14.52
N LEU A 19 7.09 3.69 -14.02
CA LEU A 19 5.85 3.08 -14.48
C LEU A 19 4.82 3.17 -13.34
N CYS A 20 3.70 3.86 -13.58
CA CYS A 20 2.65 4.06 -12.58
C CYS A 20 1.37 3.34 -12.99
N PHE A 21 0.85 2.49 -12.09
CA PHE A 21 -0.44 1.83 -12.27
C PHE A 21 -1.51 2.49 -11.38
N ILE A 22 -2.72 2.59 -11.93
CA ILE A 22 -3.94 2.80 -11.17
C ILE A 22 -4.68 1.46 -11.15
N GLY A 23 -4.64 0.78 -10.01
CA GLY A 23 -5.08 -0.61 -9.91
C GLY A 23 -6.52 -0.82 -10.38
N SER A 24 -7.51 -0.18 -9.78
CA SER A 24 -8.92 -0.34 -10.17
C SER A 24 -9.55 0.99 -10.58
N ILE A 25 -9.60 1.26 -11.88
CA ILE A 25 -10.29 2.45 -12.43
C ILE A 25 -11.78 2.42 -12.08
N GLY A 26 -12.41 1.24 -12.16
CA GLY A 26 -13.83 1.07 -11.83
C GLY A 26 -14.14 1.48 -10.38
N ALA A 27 -13.36 0.98 -9.41
CA ALA A 27 -13.53 1.36 -8.01
C ALA A 27 -13.21 2.85 -7.79
N ALA A 28 -12.16 3.38 -8.43
CA ALA A 28 -11.77 4.78 -8.30
C ALA A 28 -12.86 5.76 -8.82
N LEU A 29 -13.60 5.38 -9.86
CA LEU A 29 -14.67 6.19 -10.45
C LEU A 29 -16.04 5.98 -9.81
N THR A 30 -16.23 4.92 -8.99
CA THR A 30 -17.47 4.68 -8.24
C THR A 30 -17.69 5.81 -7.22
N LYS A 31 -18.90 6.36 -7.20
CA LYS A 31 -19.23 7.50 -6.31
C LYS A 31 -19.47 7.05 -4.87
N PRO A 32 -18.96 7.78 -3.86
CA PRO A 32 -18.05 8.92 -3.95
C PRO A 32 -16.69 8.49 -4.55
N VAL A 33 -16.15 9.26 -5.49
CA VAL A 33 -14.90 8.90 -6.19
C VAL A 33 -13.74 8.71 -5.19
N PHE A 34 -12.87 7.73 -5.45
CA PHE A 34 -11.74 7.34 -4.59
C PHE A 34 -12.11 6.93 -3.16
N SER A 35 -13.35 6.48 -2.92
CA SER A 35 -13.79 6.00 -1.61
C SER A 35 -14.03 4.48 -1.55
N HIS A 36 -13.90 3.80 -2.67
CA HIS A 36 -14.16 2.38 -2.80
C HIS A 36 -12.89 1.60 -3.08
N ARG A 37 -12.74 0.47 -2.40
CA ARG A 37 -11.64 -0.47 -2.59
C ARG A 37 -11.85 -1.36 -3.82
N CYS A 38 -13.09 -1.71 -4.10
CA CYS A 38 -13.53 -2.50 -5.24
C CYS A 38 -14.88 -1.97 -5.77
N THR A 39 -15.30 -2.41 -6.94
CA THR A 39 -16.67 -2.20 -7.42
C THR A 39 -17.65 -3.03 -6.58
N PRO A 40 -18.95 -2.68 -6.53
CA PRO A 40 -19.93 -3.41 -5.71
C PRO A 40 -20.00 -4.92 -5.95
N GLU A 41 -19.76 -5.35 -7.18
CA GLU A 41 -19.77 -6.76 -7.59
C GLU A 41 -18.37 -7.33 -7.82
N GLY A 42 -17.33 -6.50 -7.71
CA GLY A 42 -15.94 -6.87 -7.97
C GLY A 42 -15.21 -7.40 -6.75
N LYS A 43 -14.12 -8.09 -7.02
CA LYS A 43 -13.16 -8.50 -5.98
C LYS A 43 -12.18 -7.38 -5.69
N ASP A 44 -11.58 -7.42 -4.52
CA ASP A 44 -10.41 -6.58 -4.22
C ASP A 44 -9.24 -7.00 -5.13
N LEU A 45 -8.79 -6.09 -5.99
CA LEU A 45 -7.69 -6.37 -6.91
C LEU A 45 -6.44 -6.85 -6.16
N ASN A 46 -6.16 -6.26 -4.98
CA ASN A 46 -5.03 -6.68 -4.15
C ASN A 46 -5.27 -8.00 -3.38
N ARG A 47 -6.11 -8.87 -3.94
CA ARG A 47 -6.31 -10.29 -3.58
C ARG A 47 -6.22 -11.20 -4.79
N CYS A 48 -5.94 -10.62 -5.97
CA CYS A 48 -6.03 -11.32 -7.25
C CYS A 48 -4.65 -11.55 -7.92
N PHE A 49 -3.55 -11.18 -7.26
CA PHE A 49 -2.18 -11.37 -7.80
C PHE A 49 -1.64 -12.78 -7.57
N ARG A 50 -2.49 -13.78 -7.76
CA ARG A 50 -2.11 -15.19 -7.68
C ARG A 50 -2.94 -16.05 -8.63
N SER A 51 -2.37 -17.15 -9.12
CA SER A 51 -3.10 -18.14 -9.92
C SER A 51 -4.14 -18.89 -9.06
N PRO A 52 -5.30 -19.24 -9.63
CA PRO A 52 -5.76 -18.88 -10.98
C PRO A 52 -6.23 -17.41 -11.02
N PHE A 53 -5.91 -16.73 -12.14
CA PHE A 53 -6.32 -15.33 -12.36
C PHE A 53 -7.76 -15.28 -12.89
N GLU A 54 -8.72 -15.38 -11.98
CA GLU A 54 -10.14 -15.45 -12.31
C GLU A 54 -10.81 -14.08 -12.35
N GLY A 55 -11.77 -13.94 -13.27
CA GLY A 55 -12.60 -12.74 -13.39
C GLY A 55 -11.82 -11.53 -13.94
N GLN A 56 -12.48 -10.38 -13.90
CA GLN A 56 -11.92 -9.13 -14.44
C GLN A 56 -10.70 -8.67 -13.64
N GLU A 57 -10.76 -8.72 -12.33
CA GLU A 57 -9.65 -8.32 -11.45
C GLU A 57 -8.44 -9.24 -11.59
N GLY A 58 -8.67 -10.55 -11.77
CA GLY A 58 -7.59 -11.49 -12.07
C GLY A 58 -6.90 -11.17 -13.40
N ALA A 59 -7.68 -10.87 -14.45
CA ALA A 59 -7.13 -10.46 -15.75
C ALA A 59 -6.31 -9.15 -15.63
N ILE A 60 -6.78 -8.17 -14.84
CA ILE A 60 -6.04 -6.93 -14.58
C ILE A 60 -4.74 -7.24 -13.83
N ALA A 61 -4.80 -8.05 -12.77
CA ALA A 61 -3.61 -8.44 -12.00
C ALA A 61 -2.58 -9.14 -12.89
N GLN A 62 -3.00 -10.07 -13.74
CA GLN A 62 -2.13 -10.76 -14.69
C GLN A 62 -1.49 -9.79 -15.69
N ALA A 63 -2.26 -8.84 -16.23
CA ALA A 63 -1.74 -7.81 -17.14
C ALA A 63 -0.72 -6.91 -16.45
N MET A 64 -0.98 -6.48 -15.20
CA MET A 64 -0.02 -5.69 -14.42
C MET A 64 1.30 -6.44 -14.17
N LEU A 65 1.22 -7.72 -13.78
CA LEU A 65 2.42 -8.55 -13.61
C LEU A 65 3.19 -8.71 -14.92
N HIS A 66 2.49 -8.88 -16.04
CA HIS A 66 3.13 -8.94 -17.36
C HIS A 66 3.93 -7.66 -17.68
N GLU A 67 3.32 -6.50 -17.47
CA GLU A 67 3.98 -5.20 -17.70
C GLU A 67 5.17 -4.99 -16.76
N LEU A 68 5.06 -5.39 -15.48
CA LEU A 68 6.17 -5.34 -14.54
C LEU A 68 7.33 -6.23 -14.96
N HIS A 69 7.05 -7.47 -15.39
CA HIS A 69 8.09 -8.36 -15.90
C HIS A 69 8.72 -7.84 -17.20
N HIS A 70 7.99 -7.11 -18.03
CA HIS A 70 8.55 -6.46 -19.21
C HIS A 70 9.42 -5.26 -18.84
N ALA A 71 8.99 -4.45 -17.88
CA ALA A 71 9.70 -3.25 -17.44
C ALA A 71 10.94 -3.55 -16.59
N GLN A 72 11.01 -4.71 -15.91
CA GLN A 72 12.10 -5.09 -15.01
C GLN A 72 12.48 -3.96 -14.02
N PRO A 73 11.59 -3.54 -13.12
CA PRO A 73 11.85 -2.42 -12.23
C PRO A 73 12.95 -2.77 -11.21
N GLU A 74 13.72 -1.78 -10.78
CA GLU A 74 14.72 -1.94 -9.71
C GLU A 74 14.05 -2.02 -8.33
N ALA A 75 12.89 -1.40 -8.16
CA ALA A 75 12.07 -1.47 -6.95
C ALA A 75 10.61 -1.16 -7.26
N LEU A 76 9.70 -1.60 -6.38
CA LEU A 76 8.26 -1.39 -6.53
C LEU A 76 7.63 -0.92 -5.22
N ILE A 77 6.77 0.10 -5.33
CA ILE A 77 5.95 0.61 -4.23
C ILE A 77 4.48 0.37 -4.54
N ASP A 78 3.80 -0.37 -3.67
CA ASP A 78 2.35 -0.52 -3.67
C ASP A 78 1.76 0.45 -2.62
N LEU A 79 1.26 1.61 -3.07
CA LEU A 79 0.86 2.70 -2.19
C LEU A 79 -0.62 2.64 -1.83
N HIS A 80 -0.91 2.46 -0.57
CA HIS A 80 -2.24 2.30 0.02
C HIS A 80 -2.56 3.33 1.11
N ASN A 81 -3.84 3.36 1.48
CA ASN A 81 -4.32 3.97 2.71
C ASN A 81 -5.01 2.92 3.58
N THR A 82 -4.91 3.07 4.89
CA THR A 82 -5.61 2.21 5.84
C THR A 82 -7.10 2.57 5.94
N SER A 83 -7.93 1.56 6.23
CA SER A 83 -9.38 1.75 6.45
C SER A 83 -9.67 2.44 7.78
N GLY A 84 -8.83 2.25 8.80
CA GLY A 84 -8.94 2.84 10.13
C GLY A 84 -7.81 3.81 10.43
N ARG A 85 -7.89 4.48 11.58
CA ARG A 85 -6.80 5.34 12.05
C ARG A 85 -5.59 4.48 12.41
N SER A 86 -4.47 4.77 11.76
CA SER A 86 -3.19 4.13 12.04
C SER A 86 -2.06 5.10 11.67
N PRO A 87 -0.86 4.96 12.26
CA PRO A 87 0.34 5.57 11.70
C PRO A 87 0.60 5.01 10.29
N ALA A 88 1.52 5.63 9.56
CA ALA A 88 2.02 5.06 8.32
C ALA A 88 3.05 3.97 8.62
N TYR A 89 3.05 2.92 7.80
CA TYR A 89 4.01 1.80 7.89
C TYR A 89 4.16 1.08 6.55
N GLY A 90 5.29 0.42 6.36
CA GLY A 90 5.48 -0.53 5.26
C GLY A 90 5.01 -1.93 5.64
N VAL A 91 4.71 -2.75 4.66
CA VAL A 91 4.39 -4.18 4.83
C VAL A 91 5.18 -4.98 3.79
N THR A 92 5.78 -6.08 4.23
CA THR A 92 6.43 -7.10 3.39
C THR A 92 6.27 -8.47 4.02
N THR A 93 6.54 -9.53 3.25
CA THR A 93 6.70 -10.87 3.81
C THR A 93 8.18 -11.29 3.86
N LEU A 94 9.08 -10.48 3.28
CA LEU A 94 10.51 -10.73 3.28
C LEU A 94 11.25 -9.71 4.16
N ASN A 95 12.00 -10.22 5.13
CA ASN A 95 12.88 -9.36 5.94
C ASN A 95 14.23 -9.19 5.26
N ARG A 96 14.37 -8.13 4.47
CA ARG A 96 15.63 -7.73 3.81
C ARG A 96 15.88 -6.26 4.04
N GLU A 97 17.15 -5.88 4.22
CA GLU A 97 17.56 -4.47 4.41
C GLU A 97 17.06 -3.55 3.29
N THR A 98 16.99 -4.04 2.04
CA THR A 98 16.45 -3.29 0.91
C THR A 98 14.97 -2.90 1.10
N HIS A 99 14.16 -3.75 1.74
CA HIS A 99 12.75 -3.44 2.05
C HIS A 99 12.66 -2.42 3.21
N GLU A 100 13.54 -2.51 4.20
CA GLU A 100 13.64 -1.54 5.29
C GLU A 100 14.01 -0.16 4.76
N ILE A 101 15.04 -0.06 3.90
CA ILE A 101 15.46 1.19 3.26
C ILE A 101 14.33 1.75 2.38
N LEU A 102 13.72 0.92 1.54
CA LEU A 102 12.64 1.35 0.66
C LEU A 102 11.42 1.86 1.46
N THR A 103 11.10 1.22 2.58
CA THR A 103 10.09 1.70 3.53
C THR A 103 10.44 3.06 4.10
N GLY A 104 11.69 3.27 4.49
CA GLY A 104 12.19 4.52 5.08
C GLY A 104 12.11 5.74 4.16
N VAL A 105 11.91 5.55 2.85
CA VAL A 105 11.59 6.65 1.94
C VAL A 105 10.25 7.31 2.31
N PHE A 106 9.30 6.52 2.86
CA PHE A 106 7.93 6.93 3.14
C PHE A 106 7.63 7.05 4.64
N CYS A 107 8.03 6.09 5.45
CA CYS A 107 7.63 5.98 6.86
C CYS A 107 8.69 5.28 7.71
N ASP A 108 8.47 5.22 9.03
CA ASP A 108 9.49 4.91 10.01
C ASP A 108 9.48 3.45 10.51
N HIS A 109 8.54 2.61 10.04
CA HIS A 109 8.41 1.23 10.48
C HIS A 109 8.02 0.31 9.33
N LEU A 110 8.58 -0.90 9.33
CA LEU A 110 8.23 -2.00 8.44
C LEU A 110 7.58 -3.13 9.25
N ILE A 111 6.43 -3.62 8.81
CA ILE A 111 5.79 -4.81 9.36
C ILE A 111 6.16 -6.00 8.47
N VAL A 112 6.78 -7.01 9.07
CA VAL A 112 7.07 -8.28 8.42
C VAL A 112 6.01 -9.29 8.84
N THR A 113 5.20 -9.76 7.89
CA THR A 113 4.07 -10.67 8.13
C THR A 113 4.23 -11.97 7.36
N ASP A 114 3.69 -13.06 7.89
CA ASP A 114 3.56 -14.34 7.19
C ASP A 114 2.20 -14.51 6.49
N LEU A 115 1.31 -13.52 6.61
CA LEU A 115 -0.02 -13.54 6.03
C LEU A 115 0.05 -13.49 4.51
N ARG A 116 -0.57 -14.47 3.85
CA ARG A 116 -0.63 -14.57 2.39
C ARG A 116 -2.04 -14.31 1.90
N LEU A 117 -2.24 -13.17 1.24
CA LEU A 117 -3.55 -12.69 0.80
C LEU A 117 -3.70 -12.65 -0.73
N GLY A 118 -2.62 -12.86 -1.48
CA GLY A 118 -2.59 -12.72 -2.94
C GLY A 118 -2.46 -11.25 -3.36
N THR A 119 -1.60 -10.51 -2.68
CA THR A 119 -1.31 -9.09 -2.94
C THR A 119 -0.25 -8.93 -4.03
N LEU A 120 -0.16 -7.71 -4.60
CA LEU A 120 0.87 -7.34 -5.56
C LEU A 120 2.26 -7.54 -4.95
N MET A 121 2.47 -7.07 -3.72
CA MET A 121 3.72 -7.21 -3.00
C MET A 121 4.15 -8.69 -2.90
N GLU A 122 3.26 -9.59 -2.47
CA GLU A 122 3.56 -11.03 -2.38
C GLU A 122 3.95 -11.66 -3.72
N ALA A 123 3.38 -11.15 -4.83
CA ALA A 123 3.63 -11.67 -6.17
C ALA A 123 4.96 -11.20 -6.76
N THR A 124 5.56 -10.13 -6.21
CA THR A 124 6.70 -9.44 -6.82
C THR A 124 7.94 -9.30 -5.93
N GLU A 125 7.80 -9.45 -4.61
CA GLU A 125 8.88 -9.20 -3.65
C GLU A 125 10.09 -10.16 -3.74
N TYR A 126 9.93 -11.29 -4.42
CA TYR A 126 11.03 -12.21 -4.70
C TYR A 126 11.86 -11.79 -5.91
N ASP A 127 11.24 -11.09 -6.85
CA ASP A 127 11.88 -10.66 -8.10
C ASP A 127 12.54 -9.28 -7.91
N TRP A 128 11.86 -8.37 -7.19
CA TRP A 128 12.34 -7.01 -6.93
C TRP A 128 12.05 -6.60 -5.47
N PRO A 129 12.84 -5.69 -4.87
CA PRO A 129 12.46 -5.06 -3.62
C PRO A 129 11.07 -4.43 -3.75
N THR A 130 10.08 -5.02 -3.09
CA THR A 130 8.69 -4.57 -3.15
C THR A 130 8.14 -4.39 -1.75
N VAL A 131 7.55 -3.23 -1.47
CA VAL A 131 6.85 -2.98 -0.21
C VAL A 131 5.47 -2.38 -0.48
N THR A 132 4.48 -2.80 0.31
CA THR A 132 3.21 -2.08 0.42
C THR A 132 3.37 -0.97 1.44
N ILE A 133 3.12 0.27 1.06
CA ILE A 133 3.13 1.43 1.97
C ILE A 133 1.70 1.78 2.34
N GLU A 134 1.36 1.60 3.58
CA GLU A 134 0.13 2.09 4.18
C GLU A 134 0.36 3.51 4.70
N ALA A 135 -0.03 4.51 3.93
CA ALA A 135 0.27 5.92 4.21
C ALA A 135 -0.53 6.51 5.37
N GLY A 136 -1.32 5.70 6.04
CA GLY A 136 -2.22 6.11 7.11
C GLY A 136 -3.68 6.21 6.68
N TRP A 137 -4.55 6.70 7.57
CA TRP A 137 -5.99 6.72 7.34
C TRP A 137 -6.39 7.64 6.17
N ALA A 138 -7.23 7.12 5.27
CA ALA A 138 -7.64 7.82 4.04
C ALA A 138 -8.32 9.19 4.24
N LYS A 139 -8.82 9.48 5.47
CA LYS A 139 -9.41 10.78 5.84
C LYS A 139 -8.46 11.69 6.62
N ASP A 140 -7.22 11.26 6.87
CA ASP A 140 -6.21 12.08 7.51
C ASP A 140 -5.46 12.89 6.44
N PRO A 141 -5.48 14.23 6.48
CA PRO A 141 -4.73 15.05 5.55
C PRO A 141 -3.21 14.80 5.62
N ASN A 142 -2.68 14.35 6.74
CA ASN A 142 -1.27 13.98 6.87
C ASN A 142 -0.90 12.76 6.02
N ALA A 143 -1.85 11.84 5.76
CA ALA A 143 -1.63 10.69 4.89
C ALA A 143 -1.36 11.11 3.44
N ASP A 144 -2.06 12.13 2.94
CA ASP A 144 -1.82 12.69 1.60
C ASP A 144 -0.45 13.38 1.50
N GLU A 145 -0.06 14.12 2.54
CA GLU A 145 1.25 14.81 2.58
C GLU A 145 2.39 13.80 2.67
N LEU A 146 2.25 12.76 3.48
CA LEU A 146 3.22 11.66 3.57
C LEU A 146 3.38 10.96 2.21
N ALA A 147 2.25 10.58 1.58
CA ALA A 147 2.26 9.94 0.27
C ALA A 147 2.92 10.84 -0.80
N PHE A 148 2.61 12.14 -0.80
CA PHE A 148 3.21 13.09 -1.74
C PHE A 148 4.70 13.25 -1.51
N ARG A 149 5.12 13.44 -0.27
CA ARG A 149 6.54 13.61 0.09
C ARG A 149 7.35 12.35 -0.23
N GLY A 150 6.85 11.18 0.16
CA GLY A 150 7.50 9.90 -0.12
C GLY A 150 7.61 9.63 -1.62
N PHE A 151 6.51 9.84 -2.36
CA PHE A 151 6.51 9.71 -3.81
C PHE A 151 7.52 10.66 -4.48
N THR A 152 7.56 11.93 -4.05
CA THR A 152 8.51 12.91 -4.60
C THR A 152 9.96 12.51 -4.30
N ARG A 153 10.27 12.11 -3.07
CA ARG A 153 11.61 11.61 -2.71
C ARG A 153 12.01 10.43 -3.59
N TYR A 154 11.11 9.45 -3.74
CA TYR A 154 11.35 8.26 -4.55
C TYR A 154 11.56 8.60 -6.03
N ALA A 155 10.72 9.46 -6.62
CA ALA A 155 10.79 9.85 -8.03
C ALA A 155 12.01 10.72 -8.37
N MET A 156 12.56 11.43 -7.39
CA MET A 156 13.69 12.35 -7.57
C MET A 156 15.05 11.74 -7.18
N ALA A 157 15.09 10.51 -6.71
CA ALA A 157 16.32 9.84 -6.34
C ALA A 157 16.77 8.88 -7.45
N GLU A 158 18.03 8.94 -7.84
CA GLU A 158 18.65 7.95 -8.71
C GLU A 158 18.76 6.58 -8.01
N ASN A 159 18.97 6.62 -6.68
CA ASN A 159 19.01 5.43 -5.85
C ASN A 159 18.29 5.70 -4.51
N PHE A 160 17.31 4.91 -4.15
CA PHE A 160 16.55 5.09 -2.93
C PHE A 160 17.38 4.88 -1.65
N SER A 161 18.48 4.13 -1.71
CA SER A 161 19.40 3.97 -0.58
C SER A 161 20.22 5.23 -0.26
N ASP A 162 20.30 6.19 -1.18
CA ASP A 162 20.99 7.46 -0.93
C ASP A 162 20.11 8.45 -0.16
N ILE A 163 18.81 8.25 -0.17
CA ILE A 163 17.81 9.15 0.44
C ILE A 163 17.14 8.58 1.67
N SER A 164 17.44 7.34 2.03
CA SER A 164 16.83 6.65 3.16
C SER A 164 17.82 5.71 3.84
N SER A 165 17.50 5.32 5.06
CA SER A 165 18.21 4.32 5.86
C SER A 165 17.26 3.22 6.28
N PRO A 166 17.76 2.03 6.67
CA PRO A 166 16.93 0.96 7.18
C PRO A 166 16.07 1.44 8.35
N VAL A 167 14.79 1.11 8.31
CA VAL A 167 13.84 1.37 9.41
C VAL A 167 13.65 0.11 10.25
N PRO A 168 13.23 0.25 11.53
CA PRO A 168 12.92 -0.91 12.37
C PRO A 168 11.87 -1.83 11.72
N ALA A 169 12.19 -3.12 11.65
CA ALA A 169 11.27 -4.15 11.22
C ALA A 169 10.56 -4.78 12.43
N LEU A 170 9.24 -4.75 12.41
CA LEU A 170 8.36 -5.34 13.42
C LEU A 170 7.88 -6.70 12.93
N HIS A 171 8.22 -7.75 13.68
CA HIS A 171 7.89 -9.13 13.35
C HIS A 171 6.68 -9.63 14.14
N HIS A 172 6.05 -10.67 13.62
CA HIS A 172 4.97 -11.39 14.29
C HIS A 172 3.79 -10.50 14.72
N PRO A 173 3.15 -9.77 13.79
CA PRO A 173 1.99 -8.97 14.13
C PRO A 173 0.90 -9.88 14.71
N ILE A 174 0.28 -9.44 15.82
CA ILE A 174 -0.83 -10.16 16.43
C ILE A 174 -2.09 -9.87 15.61
N ARG A 175 -2.68 -10.92 15.05
CA ARG A 175 -3.97 -10.83 14.39
C ARG A 175 -5.08 -10.85 15.43
N VAL A 176 -5.89 -9.79 15.42
CA VAL A 176 -7.09 -9.72 16.26
C VAL A 176 -8.31 -9.94 15.37
N GLU A 177 -9.17 -10.87 15.74
CA GLU A 177 -10.44 -11.14 15.06
C GLU A 177 -11.60 -10.66 15.91
N LEU A 178 -12.64 -10.14 15.24
CA LEU A 178 -13.87 -9.76 15.92
C LEU A 178 -14.58 -11.01 16.41
N GLN A 179 -15.14 -10.95 17.61
CA GLN A 179 -16.03 -12.00 18.10
C GLN A 179 -17.28 -12.06 17.23
N GLU A 180 -17.87 -13.25 17.13
CA GLU A 180 -19.14 -13.45 16.43
C GLU A 180 -20.21 -12.49 16.96
N GLY A 181 -20.90 -11.78 16.07
CA GLY A 181 -21.89 -10.77 16.42
C GLY A 181 -21.36 -9.37 16.73
N ALA A 182 -20.04 -9.19 16.81
CA ALA A 182 -19.45 -7.86 16.96
C ALA A 182 -19.48 -7.09 15.63
N THR A 183 -19.71 -5.78 15.69
CA THR A 183 -19.69 -4.89 14.53
C THR A 183 -18.62 -3.82 14.70
N VAL A 184 -17.91 -3.52 13.61
CA VAL A 184 -16.99 -2.36 13.61
C VAL A 184 -17.78 -1.10 13.24
N ALA A 185 -17.78 -0.11 14.11
CA ALA A 185 -18.33 1.20 13.80
C ALA A 185 -17.30 2.00 13.00
N TYR A 186 -17.57 2.20 11.72
CA TYR A 186 -16.76 3.07 10.85
C TYR A 186 -17.17 4.55 10.92
N ASN A 187 -18.15 4.90 11.74
CA ASN A 187 -18.61 6.27 11.88
C ASN A 187 -17.55 7.09 12.59
N GLY A 188 -16.97 8.06 11.89
CA GLY A 188 -15.92 8.97 12.39
C GLY A 188 -16.37 9.97 13.47
N GLY A 189 -17.21 9.55 14.40
CA GLY A 189 -17.40 10.22 15.66
C GLY A 189 -16.17 10.06 16.55
N PRO A 190 -15.95 10.92 17.55
CA PRO A 190 -14.90 10.68 18.53
C PRO A 190 -15.11 9.27 19.08
N VAL A 191 -14.08 8.44 18.97
CA VAL A 191 -14.03 7.16 19.66
C VAL A 191 -14.05 7.54 21.13
N SER A 192 -15.23 7.51 21.75
CA SER A 192 -15.31 7.42 23.20
C SER A 192 -14.48 6.19 23.56
N GLU A 193 -13.53 6.34 24.45
CA GLU A 193 -12.60 5.34 24.90
C GLU A 193 -13.16 3.93 24.73
N VAL A 194 -12.68 3.21 23.72
CA VAL A 194 -12.90 1.78 23.65
C VAL A 194 -11.98 1.25 24.74
N ASP A 195 -12.57 0.89 25.86
CA ASP A 195 -11.90 0.24 26.95
C ASP A 195 -11.37 -1.11 26.43
N LEU A 196 -10.13 -1.12 25.96
CA LEU A 196 -9.42 -2.32 25.61
C LEU A 196 -8.96 -2.99 26.89
N THR A 197 -9.88 -3.37 27.74
CA THR A 197 -9.60 -4.33 28.82
C THR A 197 -9.36 -5.68 28.16
N LEU A 198 -8.08 -6.00 27.98
CA LEU A 198 -7.67 -7.36 27.66
C LEU A 198 -8.10 -8.26 28.82
N PRO A 199 -8.81 -9.36 28.58
CA PRO A 199 -9.07 -10.34 29.60
C PRO A 199 -7.72 -10.90 30.09
N SER A 200 -7.54 -10.88 31.39
CA SER A 200 -6.40 -11.44 32.10
C SER A 200 -6.27 -12.95 31.90
#